data_7af7b49756e42a8985da717b53915d5c
#
_entry.id   7af7b49756e42a8985da717b53915d5c
#
_cell.length_a   1.000
_cell.length_b   1.000
_cell.length_c   1.000
_cell.angle_alpha   90.00
_cell.angle_beta   90.00
_cell.angle_gamma   90.00
#
_symmetry.space_group_name_H-M   'P 1'
#
loop_
_entity.id
_entity.type
_entity.pdbx_description
1 polymer ?
#
loop_
_entity_poly.entity_id
_entity_poly.type
_entity_poly.pdbx_seq_one_letter_code
_entity_poly.pdbx_strand_id
1 'polypeptide(L)'
;MGAPVYGSSWPAHIPFPTSHPLWIGNLPTRANEIAQNLKAYDAIFALGGKSLITILYTEGSAVPSGIEVFQLSADARDLGRTYPTKLSVVGDIRASLTVLLSLLAPKIASRAEAYTALRKHAARDQEARRARLMAAADAEFTGPVTTPLVAGREMARAIGPNIAIVDEAPATLGHLRAFLNTSSTHQYSFSRGGALGWGMPAAVGFSLGIDRAPVVSIVGDGAALYSPQALWTAAHEKLPVTFVVVNNREYNILKKYMASQPRSASVRANRFIAMDIVDPAIDFLALAASMGVPARRVERAADIAPAIEAGIASGVPNLIEIPISAT
;
A
#
# COMPACT_ATOMS: atom_id res chain seq x y z
N MET A 1 -17.71 4.53 18.86
CA MET A 1 -17.15 3.65 19.90
C MET A 1 -15.66 3.89 20.11
N GLY A 2 -14.88 4.26 19.15
CA GLY A 2 -13.42 4.48 19.32
C GLY A 2 -12.58 3.25 19.00
N ALA A 3 -13.17 2.24 18.35
CA ALA A 3 -12.43 1.07 17.91
C ALA A 3 -11.42 1.45 16.81
N PRO A 4 -10.16 1.01 16.90
CA PRO A 4 -9.17 1.20 15.85
C PRO A 4 -9.57 0.52 14.55
N VAL A 5 -9.20 1.11 13.42
CA VAL A 5 -9.53 0.61 12.08
C VAL A 5 -8.25 0.22 11.36
N TYR A 6 -8.21 -1.03 10.93
CA TYR A 6 -7.14 -1.57 10.08
C TYR A 6 -7.67 -1.81 8.66
N GLY A 7 -6.86 -1.54 7.67
CA GLY A 7 -7.06 -2.06 6.33
C GLY A 7 -6.65 -3.54 6.25
N SER A 8 -7.18 -4.24 5.27
CA SER A 8 -6.78 -5.62 4.96
C SER A 8 -5.26 -5.71 4.76
N SER A 9 -4.68 -6.86 5.04
CA SER A 9 -3.25 -7.12 4.87
C SER A 9 -2.78 -7.06 3.40
N TRP A 10 -3.70 -7.29 2.46
CA TRP A 10 -3.43 -7.23 1.02
C TRP A 10 -4.58 -6.52 0.30
N PRO A 11 -4.69 -5.19 0.44
CA PRO A 11 -5.84 -4.45 -0.05
C PRO A 11 -5.71 -4.11 -1.53
N ALA A 12 -6.82 -4.19 -2.29
CA ALA A 12 -6.88 -3.64 -3.64
C ALA A 12 -6.94 -2.09 -3.63
N HIS A 13 -7.47 -1.52 -2.56
CA HIS A 13 -7.62 -0.08 -2.35
C HIS A 13 -7.60 0.21 -0.84
N ILE A 14 -7.48 1.46 -0.46
CA ILE A 14 -7.56 1.88 0.94
C ILE A 14 -9.02 2.22 1.26
N PRO A 15 -9.72 1.40 2.08
CA PRO A 15 -11.17 1.50 2.25
C PRO A 15 -11.62 2.51 3.29
N PHE A 16 -10.69 3.23 3.93
CA PHE A 16 -10.97 4.13 5.04
C PHE A 16 -10.10 5.39 4.96
N PRO A 17 -10.62 6.58 5.30
CA PRO A 17 -9.82 7.81 5.27
C PRO A 17 -8.57 7.69 6.15
N THR A 18 -7.39 7.83 5.56
CA THR A 18 -6.11 7.65 6.29
C THR A 18 -5.81 8.78 7.27
N SER A 19 -6.46 9.94 7.11
CA SER A 19 -6.40 11.06 8.05
C SER A 19 -7.28 10.87 9.29
N HIS A 20 -8.20 9.89 9.28
CA HIS A 20 -9.12 9.68 10.40
C HIS A 20 -8.37 9.18 11.65
N PRO A 21 -8.67 9.73 12.84
CA PRO A 21 -7.96 9.38 14.09
C PRO A 21 -7.95 7.89 14.46
N LEU A 22 -8.94 7.12 14.01
CA LEU A 22 -9.02 5.69 14.26
C LEU A 22 -8.23 4.84 13.27
N TRP A 23 -7.71 5.43 12.19
CA TRP A 23 -6.93 4.69 11.20
C TRP A 23 -5.56 4.30 11.74
N ILE A 24 -5.26 3.00 11.74
CA ILE A 24 -3.97 2.47 12.17
C ILE A 24 -3.01 2.23 11.00
N GLY A 25 -3.55 1.83 9.85
CA GLY A 25 -2.80 1.38 8.69
C GLY A 25 -3.31 0.04 8.17
N ASN A 26 -2.62 -0.52 7.20
CA ASN A 26 -2.91 -1.88 6.75
C ASN A 26 -2.23 -2.90 7.66
N LEU A 27 -2.90 -4.03 7.87
CA LEU A 27 -2.27 -5.18 8.52
C LEU A 27 -1.10 -5.70 7.67
N PRO A 28 -0.05 -6.26 8.29
CA PRO A 28 1.03 -6.92 7.57
C PRO A 28 0.55 -8.22 6.91
N THR A 29 1.43 -8.88 6.13
CA THR A 29 1.10 -10.08 5.35
C THR A 29 1.55 -11.39 5.98
N ARG A 30 2.16 -11.34 7.17
CA ARG A 30 2.62 -12.52 7.92
C ARG A 30 1.71 -12.77 9.12
N ALA A 31 1.35 -14.03 9.37
CA ALA A 31 0.42 -14.39 10.43
C ALA A 31 0.88 -13.93 11.82
N ASN A 32 2.16 -14.14 12.15
CA ASN A 32 2.73 -13.72 13.43
C ASN A 32 2.71 -12.20 13.64
N GLU A 33 2.95 -11.42 12.57
CA GLU A 33 2.90 -9.96 12.62
C GLU A 33 1.46 -9.46 12.76
N ILE A 34 0.49 -10.07 12.06
CA ILE A 34 -0.94 -9.78 12.24
C ILE A 34 -1.34 -10.07 13.68
N ALA A 35 -0.98 -11.26 14.21
CA ALA A 35 -1.29 -11.63 15.57
C ALA A 35 -0.71 -10.64 16.60
N GLN A 36 0.51 -10.15 16.38
CA GLN A 36 1.14 -9.14 17.23
C GLN A 36 0.36 -7.82 17.23
N ASN A 37 -0.17 -7.40 16.07
CA ASN A 37 -1.00 -6.19 15.98
C ASN A 37 -2.36 -6.36 16.66
N LEU A 38 -2.91 -7.56 16.64
CA LEU A 38 -4.26 -7.83 17.13
C LEU A 38 -4.33 -8.25 18.60
N LYS A 39 -3.24 -8.68 19.22
CA LYS A 39 -3.22 -9.24 20.58
C LYS A 39 -3.75 -8.32 21.69
N ALA A 40 -3.82 -7.01 21.44
CA ALA A 40 -4.29 -6.04 22.41
C ALA A 40 -5.83 -5.90 22.43
N TYR A 41 -6.53 -6.62 21.54
CA TYR A 41 -7.97 -6.51 21.37
C TYR A 41 -8.67 -7.79 21.82
N ASP A 42 -9.90 -7.65 22.26
CA ASP A 42 -10.78 -8.75 22.67
C ASP A 42 -11.69 -9.26 21.54
N ALA A 43 -11.93 -8.41 20.54
CA ALA A 43 -12.78 -8.75 19.42
C ALA A 43 -12.31 -8.10 18.11
N ILE A 44 -12.62 -8.77 16.99
CA ILE A 44 -12.41 -8.28 15.63
C ILE A 44 -13.76 -8.21 14.94
N PHE A 45 -14.09 -7.06 14.37
CA PHE A 45 -15.20 -6.93 13.45
C PHE A 45 -14.67 -6.79 12.02
N ALA A 46 -14.69 -7.88 11.26
CA ALA A 46 -14.19 -7.94 9.90
C ALA A 46 -15.32 -7.58 8.91
N LEU A 47 -15.10 -6.52 8.14
CA LEU A 47 -16.02 -6.02 7.13
C LEU A 47 -15.51 -6.40 5.73
N GLY A 48 -16.32 -7.13 5.00
CA GLY A 48 -15.95 -7.71 3.72
C GLY A 48 -15.11 -8.98 3.86
N GLY A 49 -14.93 -9.67 2.73
CA GLY A 49 -14.14 -10.89 2.68
C GLY A 49 -12.63 -10.62 2.64
N LYS A 50 -11.84 -11.65 2.96
CA LYS A 50 -10.38 -11.64 2.80
C LYS A 50 -9.68 -10.54 3.59
N SER A 51 -10.15 -10.26 4.80
CA SER A 51 -9.59 -9.21 5.66
C SER A 51 -8.20 -9.56 6.19
N LEU A 52 -7.95 -10.85 6.46
CA LEU A 52 -6.72 -11.38 7.06
C LEU A 52 -6.01 -12.30 6.05
N ILE A 53 -5.45 -11.71 4.99
CA ILE A 53 -4.70 -12.46 3.98
C ILE A 53 -3.26 -12.64 4.46
N THR A 54 -2.80 -13.88 4.52
CA THR A 54 -1.39 -14.21 4.75
C THR A 54 -0.78 -14.67 3.44
N ILE A 55 0.28 -13.99 3.00
CA ILE A 55 0.97 -14.29 1.73
C ILE A 55 2.24 -15.08 1.99
N LEU A 56 2.98 -14.67 3.03
CA LEU A 56 4.21 -15.31 3.42
C LEU A 56 3.95 -16.23 4.62
N TYR A 57 4.30 -17.50 4.46
CA TYR A 57 4.11 -18.46 5.54
C TYR A 57 4.88 -18.06 6.79
N THR A 58 4.19 -18.08 7.90
CA THR A 58 4.78 -18.08 9.26
C THR A 58 3.98 -19.04 10.12
N GLU A 59 4.65 -19.66 11.08
CA GLU A 59 3.99 -20.56 12.01
C GLU A 59 3.00 -19.81 12.89
N GLY A 60 1.90 -20.45 13.23
CA GLY A 60 0.85 -19.92 14.09
C GLY A 60 -0.33 -19.26 13.36
N SER A 61 -1.32 -18.87 14.13
CA SER A 61 -2.54 -18.21 13.63
C SER A 61 -2.38 -16.71 13.57
N ALA A 62 -2.92 -16.09 12.52
CA ALA A 62 -3.02 -14.62 12.45
C ALA A 62 -4.03 -14.04 13.44
N VAL A 63 -5.00 -14.82 13.89
CA VAL A 63 -5.93 -14.44 14.95
C VAL A 63 -5.45 -15.09 16.25
N PRO A 64 -5.05 -14.30 17.27
CA PRO A 64 -4.68 -14.82 18.58
C PRO A 64 -5.82 -15.59 19.24
N SER A 65 -5.47 -16.58 20.06
CA SER A 65 -6.46 -17.30 20.88
C SER A 65 -7.17 -16.34 21.84
N GLY A 66 -8.46 -16.53 22.05
CA GLY A 66 -9.27 -15.71 22.95
C GLY A 66 -9.88 -14.46 22.29
N ILE A 67 -9.53 -14.13 21.04
CA ILE A 67 -10.16 -13.03 20.31
C ILE A 67 -11.42 -13.55 19.61
N GLU A 68 -12.57 -12.91 19.87
CA GLU A 68 -13.81 -13.21 19.17
C GLU A 68 -13.83 -12.53 17.78
N VAL A 69 -14.17 -13.27 16.75
CA VAL A 69 -14.25 -12.76 15.37
C VAL A 69 -15.72 -12.66 14.95
N PHE A 70 -16.12 -11.46 14.58
CA PHE A 70 -17.41 -11.15 13.98
C PHE A 70 -17.18 -10.79 12.51
N GLN A 71 -17.93 -11.39 11.59
CA GLN A 71 -17.78 -11.14 10.16
C GLN A 71 -19.09 -10.67 9.52
N LEU A 72 -18.98 -9.68 8.64
CA LEU A 72 -20.03 -9.25 7.73
C LEU A 72 -19.49 -9.22 6.31
N SER A 73 -20.08 -9.98 5.40
CA SER A 73 -19.71 -9.99 3.99
C SER A 73 -20.93 -10.20 3.10
N ALA A 74 -20.93 -9.62 1.91
CA ALA A 74 -21.92 -9.92 0.88
C ALA A 74 -21.71 -11.32 0.26
N ASP A 75 -20.51 -11.89 0.38
CA ASP A 75 -20.20 -13.24 -0.11
C ASP A 75 -20.13 -14.24 1.04
N ALA A 76 -21.09 -15.14 1.09
CA ALA A 76 -21.15 -16.20 2.11
C ALA A 76 -19.90 -17.12 2.11
N ARG A 77 -19.21 -17.26 0.96
CA ARG A 77 -18.01 -18.10 0.83
C ARG A 77 -16.80 -17.57 1.60
N ASP A 78 -16.81 -16.31 1.96
CA ASP A 78 -15.72 -15.68 2.72
C ASP A 78 -15.91 -15.83 4.24
N LEU A 79 -17.09 -16.18 4.70
CA LEU A 79 -17.44 -16.22 6.11
C LEU A 79 -16.95 -17.52 6.78
N GLY A 80 -16.22 -17.38 7.89
CA GLY A 80 -15.68 -18.51 8.66
C GLY A 80 -14.67 -19.38 7.89
N ARG A 81 -14.24 -18.96 6.72
CA ARG A 81 -13.41 -19.78 5.82
C ARG A 81 -12.03 -20.06 6.38
N THR A 82 -11.39 -19.04 6.95
CA THR A 82 -9.98 -19.13 7.39
C THR A 82 -9.86 -19.21 8.91
N TYR A 83 -10.76 -18.52 9.62
CA TYR A 83 -10.74 -18.45 11.08
C TYR A 83 -12.14 -18.70 11.63
N PRO A 84 -12.26 -19.38 12.79
CA PRO A 84 -13.56 -19.52 13.46
C PRO A 84 -14.17 -18.17 13.76
N THR A 85 -15.48 -18.05 13.57
CA THR A 85 -16.22 -16.82 13.86
C THR A 85 -17.24 -17.07 14.96
N LYS A 86 -17.37 -16.08 15.84
CA LYS A 86 -18.46 -16.04 16.84
C LYS A 86 -19.81 -15.81 16.18
N LEU A 87 -19.83 -14.91 15.19
CA LEU A 87 -21.00 -14.58 14.40
C LEU A 87 -20.57 -14.19 12.98
N SER A 88 -21.27 -14.77 12.01
CA SER A 88 -21.13 -14.40 10.59
C SER A 88 -22.47 -13.94 10.03
N VAL A 89 -22.47 -12.83 9.34
CA VAL A 89 -23.66 -12.23 8.72
C VAL A 89 -23.42 -12.08 7.23
N VAL A 90 -24.33 -12.62 6.42
CA VAL A 90 -24.37 -12.40 4.97
C VAL A 90 -25.26 -11.19 4.69
N GLY A 91 -24.72 -10.20 4.01
CA GLY A 91 -25.47 -9.00 3.64
C GLY A 91 -24.63 -7.93 2.99
N ASP A 92 -25.29 -6.99 2.33
CA ASP A 92 -24.65 -5.78 1.86
C ASP A 92 -24.06 -5.01 3.04
N ILE A 93 -22.79 -4.65 2.95
CA ILE A 93 -22.05 -4.06 4.07
C ILE A 93 -22.66 -2.71 4.47
N ARG A 94 -23.00 -1.87 3.49
CA ARG A 94 -23.54 -0.52 3.75
C ARG A 94 -24.93 -0.61 4.40
N ALA A 95 -25.82 -1.40 3.83
CA ALA A 95 -27.16 -1.61 4.36
C ALA A 95 -27.11 -2.20 5.77
N SER A 96 -26.31 -3.25 5.98
CA SER A 96 -26.16 -3.90 7.28
C SER A 96 -25.58 -2.95 8.35
N LEU A 97 -24.58 -2.15 8.01
CA LEU A 97 -24.02 -1.13 8.93
C LEU A 97 -25.04 -0.05 9.27
N THR A 98 -25.90 0.35 8.34
CA THR A 98 -26.97 1.32 8.60
C THR A 98 -27.94 0.79 9.66
N VAL A 99 -28.35 -0.47 9.53
CA VAL A 99 -29.20 -1.13 10.53
C VAL A 99 -28.46 -1.30 11.87
N LEU A 100 -27.20 -1.76 11.82
CA LEU A 100 -26.39 -1.92 13.04
C LEU A 100 -26.22 -0.62 13.80
N LEU A 101 -25.98 0.49 13.11
CA LEU A 101 -25.84 1.80 13.74
C LEU A 101 -27.12 2.22 14.48
N SER A 102 -28.30 2.00 13.91
CA SER A 102 -29.55 2.32 14.57
C SER A 102 -29.76 1.49 15.86
N LEU A 103 -29.38 0.20 15.82
CA LEU A 103 -29.48 -0.70 17.00
C LEU A 103 -28.43 -0.36 18.08
N LEU A 104 -27.28 0.14 17.70
CA LEU A 104 -26.21 0.51 18.63
C LEU A 104 -26.37 1.91 19.23
N ALA A 105 -27.10 2.82 18.57
CA ALA A 105 -27.20 4.21 18.99
C ALA A 105 -27.59 4.38 20.48
N PRO A 106 -28.65 3.72 21.00
CA PRO A 106 -29.01 3.86 22.43
C PRO A 106 -27.96 3.26 23.37
N LYS A 107 -27.28 2.19 22.96
CA LYS A 107 -26.21 1.55 23.74
C LYS A 107 -24.95 2.41 23.77
N ILE A 108 -24.64 3.09 22.69
CA ILE A 108 -23.51 4.01 22.57
C ILE A 108 -23.78 5.25 23.46
N ALA A 109 -25.00 5.77 23.45
CA ALA A 109 -25.37 6.92 24.26
C ALA A 109 -25.15 6.69 25.75
N SER A 110 -25.48 5.49 26.25
CA SER A 110 -25.28 5.14 27.67
C SER A 110 -23.79 5.04 28.09
N ARG A 111 -22.85 5.03 27.13
CA ARG A 111 -21.39 4.95 27.38
C ARG A 111 -20.63 6.08 26.69
N ALA A 112 -21.28 7.19 26.40
CA ALA A 112 -20.74 8.28 25.58
C ALA A 112 -19.41 8.83 26.11
N GLU A 113 -19.25 8.99 27.42
CA GLU A 113 -18.02 9.48 28.05
C GLU A 113 -16.85 8.51 27.81
N ALA A 114 -17.06 7.20 28.07
CA ALA A 114 -16.03 6.19 27.86
C ALA A 114 -15.58 6.14 26.40
N TYR A 115 -16.54 6.17 25.46
CA TYR A 115 -16.20 6.17 24.02
C TYR A 115 -15.54 7.48 23.56
N THR A 116 -15.86 8.60 24.21
CA THR A 116 -15.18 9.86 23.94
C THR A 116 -13.73 9.82 24.42
N ALA A 117 -13.48 9.24 25.60
CA ALA A 117 -12.13 9.03 26.10
C ALA A 117 -11.30 8.13 25.19
N LEU A 118 -11.88 7.00 24.72
CA LEU A 118 -11.23 6.09 23.77
C LEU A 118 -10.88 6.78 22.44
N ARG A 119 -11.79 7.59 21.88
CA ARG A 119 -11.51 8.36 20.65
C ARG A 119 -10.39 9.38 20.84
N LYS A 120 -10.36 10.08 21.97
CA LYS A 120 -9.28 11.01 22.31
C LYS A 120 -7.94 10.28 22.45
N HIS A 121 -7.94 9.11 23.08
CA HIS A 121 -6.72 8.29 23.20
C HIS A 121 -6.23 7.84 21.83
N ALA A 122 -7.10 7.27 21.01
CA ALA A 122 -6.75 6.84 19.64
C ALA A 122 -6.21 8.00 18.78
N ALA A 123 -6.78 9.20 18.91
CA ALA A 123 -6.30 10.38 18.19
C ALA A 123 -4.87 10.76 18.60
N ARG A 124 -4.57 10.75 19.90
CA ARG A 124 -3.21 11.02 20.41
C ARG A 124 -2.21 9.97 19.95
N ASP A 125 -2.60 8.70 19.96
CA ASP A 125 -1.74 7.61 19.52
C ASP A 125 -1.44 7.68 18.02
N GLN A 126 -2.43 8.07 17.23
CA GLN A 126 -2.23 8.29 15.79
C GLN A 126 -1.29 9.46 15.54
N GLU A 127 -1.49 10.58 16.21
CA GLU A 127 -0.62 11.74 16.10
C GLU A 127 0.83 11.40 16.48
N ALA A 128 1.03 10.71 17.61
CA ALA A 128 2.34 10.25 18.05
C ALA A 128 3.00 9.28 17.05
N ARG A 129 2.22 8.39 16.42
CA ARG A 129 2.75 7.51 15.35
C ARG A 129 3.17 8.31 14.11
N ARG A 130 2.33 9.24 13.66
CA ARG A 130 2.66 10.10 12.51
C ARG A 130 3.91 10.94 12.79
N ALA A 131 4.02 11.53 13.96
CA ALA A 131 5.19 12.30 14.37
C ALA A 131 6.47 11.44 14.35
N ARG A 132 6.42 10.22 14.90
CA ARG A 132 7.56 9.29 14.86
C ARG A 132 7.95 8.90 13.43
N LEU A 133 6.96 8.64 12.57
CA LEU A 133 7.20 8.30 11.17
C LEU A 133 7.84 9.45 10.40
N MET A 134 7.35 10.67 10.62
CA MET A 134 7.93 11.89 10.04
C MET A 134 9.36 12.10 10.52
N ALA A 135 9.60 12.01 11.82
CA ALA A 135 10.94 12.17 12.39
C ALA A 135 11.94 11.13 11.86
N ALA A 136 11.50 9.87 11.68
CA ALA A 136 12.34 8.84 11.07
C ALA A 136 12.71 9.19 9.62
N ALA A 137 11.73 9.64 8.83
CA ALA A 137 11.99 10.04 7.45
C ALA A 137 12.87 11.30 7.36
N ASP A 138 12.73 12.26 8.29
CA ASP A 138 13.59 13.45 8.37
C ASP A 138 15.03 13.08 8.71
N ALA A 139 15.25 12.11 9.59
CA ALA A 139 16.59 11.64 9.95
C ALA A 139 17.34 11.00 8.76
N GLU A 140 16.61 10.40 7.83
CA GLU A 140 17.17 9.75 6.64
C GLU A 140 17.24 10.68 5.40
N PHE A 141 16.59 11.83 5.44
CA PHE A 141 16.36 12.69 4.27
C PHE A 141 17.63 13.22 3.60
N THR A 142 18.66 13.50 4.36
CA THR A 142 19.95 14.01 3.86
C THR A 142 20.98 12.91 3.63
N GLY A 143 20.57 11.65 3.71
CA GLY A 143 21.46 10.52 3.47
C GLY A 143 22.00 10.47 2.05
N PRO A 144 23.11 9.76 1.83
CA PRO A 144 23.77 9.67 0.52
C PRO A 144 22.97 8.91 -0.51
N VAL A 145 22.03 8.07 -0.07
CA VAL A 145 21.11 7.28 -0.92
C VAL A 145 19.69 7.43 -0.38
N THR A 146 18.77 7.67 -1.27
CA THR A 146 17.35 7.74 -0.91
C THR A 146 16.85 6.38 -0.41
N THR A 147 16.28 6.35 0.80
CA THR A 147 15.69 5.13 1.36
C THR A 147 14.24 4.93 0.90
N PRO A 148 13.68 3.70 0.96
CA PRO A 148 12.27 3.47 0.67
C PRO A 148 11.31 4.32 1.52
N LEU A 149 11.69 4.61 2.78
CA LEU A 149 10.92 5.46 3.69
C LEU A 149 10.83 6.90 3.19
N VAL A 150 11.98 7.47 2.83
CA VAL A 150 12.06 8.84 2.30
C VAL A 150 11.38 8.94 0.94
N ALA A 151 11.62 7.98 0.04
CA ALA A 151 10.95 7.93 -1.26
C ALA A 151 9.42 7.87 -1.11
N GLY A 152 8.92 7.01 -0.20
CA GLY A 152 7.48 6.88 0.08
C GLY A 152 6.87 8.20 0.58
N ARG A 153 7.56 8.92 1.48
CA ARG A 153 7.12 10.23 1.96
C ARG A 153 7.06 11.27 0.85
N GLU A 154 8.12 11.41 0.07
CA GLU A 154 8.19 12.43 -0.98
C GLU A 154 7.20 12.16 -2.12
N MET A 155 7.02 10.89 -2.50
CA MET A 155 5.98 10.49 -3.45
C MET A 155 4.57 10.83 -2.94
N ALA A 156 4.24 10.46 -1.69
CA ALA A 156 2.93 10.74 -1.10
C ALA A 156 2.65 12.25 -1.00
N ARG A 157 3.68 13.05 -0.67
CA ARG A 157 3.59 14.52 -0.60
C ARG A 157 3.28 15.13 -1.96
N ALA A 158 3.98 14.69 -3.00
CA ALA A 158 3.82 15.21 -4.36
C ALA A 158 2.48 14.85 -5.00
N ILE A 159 2.00 13.63 -4.76
CA ILE A 159 0.76 13.14 -5.37
C ILE A 159 -0.47 13.79 -4.75
N GLY A 160 -0.43 14.04 -3.43
CA GLY A 160 -1.53 14.66 -2.71
C GLY A 160 -2.81 13.79 -2.69
N PRO A 161 -3.96 14.35 -2.25
CA PRO A 161 -5.18 13.58 -2.00
C PRO A 161 -6.07 13.36 -3.23
N ASN A 162 -5.82 14.02 -4.36
CA ASN A 162 -6.75 14.08 -5.49
C ASN A 162 -6.30 13.31 -6.74
N ILE A 163 -5.05 12.84 -6.78
CA ILE A 163 -4.51 12.12 -7.92
C ILE A 163 -4.65 10.61 -7.69
N ALA A 164 -5.10 9.91 -8.71
CA ALA A 164 -5.21 8.46 -8.68
C ALA A 164 -3.82 7.80 -8.73
N ILE A 165 -3.63 6.78 -7.90
CA ILE A 165 -2.39 6.03 -7.75
C ILE A 165 -2.65 4.58 -8.15
N VAL A 166 -1.80 4.07 -9.03
CA VAL A 166 -1.71 2.63 -9.33
C VAL A 166 -0.34 2.14 -8.90
N ASP A 167 -0.31 1.27 -7.89
CA ASP A 167 0.91 0.85 -7.21
C ASP A 167 1.25 -0.62 -7.52
N GLU A 168 2.45 -0.86 -7.98
CA GLU A 168 3.06 -2.17 -8.17
C GLU A 168 4.53 -2.17 -7.70
N ALA A 169 4.83 -1.50 -6.60
CA ALA A 169 6.17 -1.46 -5.99
C ALA A 169 6.19 -2.21 -4.65
N PRO A 170 6.09 -3.57 -4.62
CA PRO A 170 5.85 -4.34 -3.40
C PRO A 170 6.89 -4.12 -2.30
N ALA A 171 8.14 -3.79 -2.63
CA ALA A 171 9.17 -3.49 -1.65
C ALA A 171 8.98 -2.12 -0.96
N THR A 172 8.27 -1.19 -1.60
CA THR A 172 8.14 0.22 -1.17
C THR A 172 6.71 0.58 -0.74
N LEU A 173 5.70 -0.22 -1.16
CA LEU A 173 4.28 0.10 -0.97
C LEU A 173 3.88 0.37 0.50
N GLY A 174 4.51 -0.31 1.46
CA GLY A 174 4.24 -0.10 2.88
C GLY A 174 4.64 1.31 3.34
N HIS A 175 5.76 1.79 2.86
CA HIS A 175 6.26 3.14 3.14
C HIS A 175 5.37 4.20 2.48
N LEU A 176 5.03 4.04 1.20
CA LEU A 176 4.10 4.94 0.53
C LEU A 176 2.76 5.05 1.26
N ARG A 177 2.11 3.91 1.54
CA ARG A 177 0.80 3.87 2.22
C ARG A 177 0.81 4.52 3.60
N ALA A 178 1.93 4.48 4.31
CA ALA A 178 2.06 5.08 5.64
C ALA A 178 1.95 6.61 5.62
N PHE A 179 2.32 7.25 4.50
CA PHE A 179 2.26 8.69 4.31
C PHE A 179 1.05 9.18 3.50
N LEU A 180 0.32 8.28 2.84
CA LEU A 180 -0.82 8.68 2.02
C LEU A 180 -1.88 9.40 2.86
N ASN A 181 -2.44 10.46 2.29
CA ASN A 181 -3.59 11.17 2.81
C ASN A 181 -4.77 10.96 1.85
N THR A 182 -5.45 9.84 1.98
CA THR A 182 -6.58 9.48 1.13
C THR A 182 -7.90 9.79 1.80
N SER A 183 -8.82 10.41 1.06
CA SER A 183 -10.22 10.61 1.46
C SER A 183 -11.18 9.78 0.62
N SER A 184 -10.72 9.24 -0.51
CA SER A 184 -11.49 8.44 -1.47
C SER A 184 -10.94 7.03 -1.60
N THR A 185 -11.84 6.04 -1.72
CA THR A 185 -11.48 4.64 -1.97
C THR A 185 -10.93 4.41 -3.37
N HIS A 186 -11.14 5.35 -4.30
CA HIS A 186 -10.68 5.25 -5.69
C HIS A 186 -9.30 5.87 -5.92
N GLN A 187 -8.73 6.54 -4.91
CA GLN A 187 -7.45 7.20 -5.08
C GLN A 187 -6.29 6.21 -5.19
N TYR A 188 -6.33 5.08 -4.49
CA TYR A 188 -5.24 4.10 -4.45
C TYR A 188 -5.71 2.75 -4.97
N SER A 189 -4.99 2.21 -5.95
CA SER A 189 -5.25 0.89 -6.54
C SER A 189 -4.01 0.02 -6.52
N PHE A 190 -4.19 -1.26 -6.19
CA PHE A 190 -3.15 -2.27 -6.16
C PHE A 190 -3.70 -3.62 -6.68
N SER A 191 -2.87 -4.39 -7.39
CA SER A 191 -3.28 -5.71 -7.88
C SER A 191 -3.48 -6.70 -6.75
N ARG A 192 -4.72 -7.03 -6.42
CA ARG A 192 -5.04 -8.02 -5.40
C ARG A 192 -4.57 -9.43 -5.75
N GLY A 193 -4.47 -9.73 -7.03
CA GLY A 193 -3.93 -11.00 -7.52
C GLY A 193 -2.42 -11.13 -7.36
N GLY A 194 -1.70 -10.02 -7.17
CA GLY A 194 -0.24 -10.00 -7.03
C GLY A 194 0.52 -10.36 -8.31
N ALA A 195 -0.14 -10.39 -9.46
CA ALA A 195 0.51 -10.65 -10.75
C ALA A 195 1.34 -9.43 -11.16
N LEU A 196 2.62 -9.66 -11.49
CA LEU A 196 3.53 -8.62 -11.96
C LEU A 196 3.18 -8.21 -13.41
N GLY A 197 3.43 -6.93 -13.73
CA GLY A 197 3.12 -6.33 -15.01
C GLY A 197 1.72 -5.71 -15.09
N TRP A 198 1.00 -5.67 -13.97
CA TRP A 198 -0.33 -5.06 -13.91
C TRP A 198 -0.27 -3.53 -13.81
N GLY A 199 0.69 -2.97 -13.06
CA GLY A 199 0.68 -1.57 -12.63
C GLY A 199 0.71 -0.55 -13.77
N MET A 200 1.64 -0.69 -14.69
CA MET A 200 1.77 0.26 -15.79
C MET A 200 0.55 0.25 -16.74
N PRO A 201 0.08 -0.89 -17.27
CA PRO A 201 -1.12 -0.92 -18.13
C PRO A 201 -2.40 -0.57 -17.36
N ALA A 202 -2.48 -0.90 -16.07
CA ALA A 202 -3.62 -0.50 -15.25
C ALA A 202 -3.69 1.03 -15.08
N ALA A 203 -2.56 1.72 -14.94
CA ALA A 203 -2.53 3.17 -14.86
C ALA A 203 -3.02 3.83 -16.16
N VAL A 204 -2.67 3.25 -17.32
CA VAL A 204 -3.18 3.66 -18.63
C VAL A 204 -4.71 3.47 -18.68
N GLY A 205 -5.19 2.27 -18.34
CA GLY A 205 -6.62 1.98 -18.32
C GLY A 205 -7.39 2.82 -17.29
N PHE A 206 -6.77 3.11 -16.15
CA PHE A 206 -7.38 3.93 -15.11
C PHE A 206 -7.57 5.38 -15.62
N SER A 207 -6.54 5.98 -16.24
CA SER A 207 -6.65 7.32 -16.85
C SER A 207 -7.77 7.38 -17.88
N LEU A 208 -7.87 6.38 -18.76
CA LEU A 208 -8.99 6.28 -19.72
C LEU A 208 -10.34 6.20 -19.02
N GLY A 209 -10.44 5.43 -17.93
CA GLY A 209 -11.70 5.22 -17.19
C GLY A 209 -12.17 6.42 -16.36
N ILE A 210 -11.29 7.40 -16.12
CA ILE A 210 -11.59 8.65 -15.40
C ILE A 210 -11.47 9.88 -16.30
N ASP A 211 -11.94 9.77 -17.51
CA ASP A 211 -12.00 10.87 -18.50
C ASP A 211 -10.63 11.48 -18.81
N ARG A 212 -9.59 10.66 -18.93
CA ARG A 212 -8.20 11.04 -19.21
C ARG A 212 -7.59 11.97 -18.13
N ALA A 213 -8.05 11.83 -16.89
CA ALA A 213 -7.47 12.57 -15.77
C ALA A 213 -6.07 12.03 -15.41
N PRO A 214 -5.23 12.85 -14.74
CA PRO A 214 -3.89 12.44 -14.33
C PRO A 214 -3.88 11.23 -13.41
N VAL A 215 -2.92 10.32 -13.66
CA VAL A 215 -2.68 9.13 -12.85
C VAL A 215 -1.18 8.99 -12.58
N VAL A 216 -0.80 8.59 -11.39
CA VAL A 216 0.56 8.20 -11.05
C VAL A 216 0.65 6.69 -10.96
N SER A 217 1.49 6.08 -11.81
CA SER A 217 1.87 4.66 -11.72
C SER A 217 3.16 4.56 -10.92
N ILE A 218 3.14 3.85 -9.79
CA ILE A 218 4.36 3.59 -9.02
C ILE A 218 4.69 2.11 -9.20
N VAL A 219 5.88 1.84 -9.75
CA VAL A 219 6.26 0.48 -10.13
C VAL A 219 7.71 0.21 -9.70
N GLY A 220 7.99 -1.00 -9.21
CA GLY A 220 9.35 -1.45 -8.97
C GLY A 220 10.09 -1.71 -10.29
N ASP A 221 11.41 -1.62 -10.28
CA ASP A 221 12.28 -1.86 -11.45
C ASP A 221 12.02 -3.23 -12.10
N GLY A 222 11.98 -4.29 -11.31
CA GLY A 222 11.66 -5.62 -11.82
C GLY A 222 10.24 -5.75 -12.36
N ALA A 223 9.26 -5.11 -11.73
CA ALA A 223 7.87 -5.13 -12.18
C ALA A 223 7.68 -4.34 -13.49
N ALA A 224 8.38 -3.23 -13.67
CA ALA A 224 8.33 -2.41 -14.87
C ALA A 224 8.75 -3.17 -16.15
N LEU A 225 9.56 -4.22 -16.00
CA LEU A 225 10.03 -5.03 -17.14
C LEU A 225 8.97 -6.00 -17.69
N TYR A 226 7.87 -6.22 -16.97
CA TYR A 226 6.83 -7.16 -17.42
C TYR A 226 5.90 -6.58 -18.49
N SER A 227 5.66 -5.27 -18.48
CA SER A 227 4.74 -4.62 -19.42
C SER A 227 5.17 -3.19 -19.79
N PRO A 228 6.43 -2.96 -20.18
CA PRO A 228 6.94 -1.64 -20.53
C PRO A 228 6.24 -1.01 -21.74
N GLN A 229 5.62 -1.83 -22.61
CA GLN A 229 4.84 -1.37 -23.76
C GLN A 229 3.63 -0.49 -23.38
N ALA A 230 3.23 -0.47 -22.11
CA ALA A 230 2.24 0.48 -21.61
C ALA A 230 2.69 1.94 -21.78
N LEU A 231 4.00 2.21 -21.79
CA LEU A 231 4.57 3.53 -22.10
C LEU A 231 4.19 3.98 -23.50
N TRP A 232 4.32 3.08 -24.49
CA TRP A 232 3.95 3.36 -25.88
C TRP A 232 2.45 3.68 -25.99
N THR A 233 1.60 2.90 -25.30
CA THR A 233 0.15 3.14 -25.30
C THR A 233 -0.19 4.49 -24.68
N ALA A 234 0.45 4.85 -23.58
CA ALA A 234 0.26 6.15 -22.95
C ALA A 234 0.67 7.31 -23.88
N ALA A 235 1.79 7.15 -24.60
CA ALA A 235 2.27 8.14 -25.57
C ALA A 235 1.33 8.25 -26.78
N HIS A 236 0.90 7.12 -27.34
CA HIS A 236 -0.02 7.06 -28.48
C HIS A 236 -1.36 7.74 -28.16
N GLU A 237 -1.90 7.43 -27.00
CA GLU A 237 -3.18 7.97 -26.50
C GLU A 237 -3.03 9.37 -25.85
N LYS A 238 -1.83 9.90 -25.70
CA LYS A 238 -1.52 11.19 -25.06
C LYS A 238 -2.14 11.28 -23.66
N LEU A 239 -2.00 10.24 -22.85
CA LEU A 239 -2.56 10.15 -21.51
C LEU A 239 -1.65 10.81 -20.47
N PRO A 240 -2.17 11.59 -19.53
CA PRO A 240 -1.37 12.24 -18.50
C PRO A 240 -0.99 11.25 -17.39
N VAL A 241 -0.22 10.22 -17.73
CA VAL A 241 0.27 9.23 -16.79
C VAL A 241 1.72 9.52 -16.44
N THR A 242 1.98 9.74 -15.15
CA THR A 242 3.33 9.85 -14.61
C THR A 242 3.77 8.47 -14.11
N PHE A 243 4.71 7.84 -14.81
CA PHE A 243 5.28 6.57 -14.40
C PHE A 243 6.48 6.81 -13.48
N VAL A 244 6.40 6.32 -12.26
CA VAL A 244 7.48 6.41 -11.26
C VAL A 244 8.09 5.03 -11.10
N VAL A 245 9.29 4.83 -11.60
CA VAL A 245 10.06 3.59 -11.41
C VAL A 245 10.93 3.72 -10.18
N VAL A 246 10.59 2.96 -9.13
CA VAL A 246 11.38 2.88 -7.89
C VAL A 246 12.42 1.78 -8.09
N ASN A 247 13.68 2.19 -8.29
CA ASN A 247 14.77 1.31 -8.74
C ASN A 247 15.75 0.99 -7.61
N ASN A 248 15.67 -0.21 -7.06
CA ASN A 248 16.64 -0.73 -6.09
C ASN A 248 17.61 -1.75 -6.71
N ARG A 249 17.52 -2.00 -8.01
CA ARG A 249 18.37 -2.89 -8.83
C ARG A 249 18.34 -4.34 -8.39
N GLU A 250 17.23 -4.79 -7.78
CA GLU A 250 17.10 -6.18 -7.34
C GLU A 250 15.64 -6.60 -7.13
N TYR A 251 15.40 -7.90 -7.15
CA TYR A 251 14.15 -8.49 -6.67
C TYR A 251 14.11 -8.51 -5.15
N ASN A 252 14.15 -7.33 -4.52
CA ASN A 252 14.31 -7.13 -3.09
C ASN A 252 13.26 -7.87 -2.24
N ILE A 253 11.99 -7.89 -2.68
CA ILE A 253 10.93 -8.60 -1.95
C ILE A 253 11.22 -10.09 -1.83
N LEU A 254 11.82 -10.70 -2.86
CA LEU A 254 12.19 -12.12 -2.86
C LEU A 254 13.42 -12.35 -1.99
N LYS A 255 14.44 -11.48 -2.08
CA LYS A 255 15.63 -11.57 -1.20
C LYS A 255 15.23 -11.46 0.27
N LYS A 256 14.41 -10.49 0.64
CA LYS A 256 13.91 -10.32 2.01
C LYS A 256 13.12 -11.54 2.49
N TYR A 257 12.30 -12.14 1.62
CA TYR A 257 11.59 -13.36 1.95
C TYR A 257 12.56 -14.52 2.19
N MET A 258 13.50 -14.76 1.28
CA MET A 258 14.51 -15.81 1.44
C MET A 258 15.37 -15.57 2.68
N ALA A 259 15.80 -14.35 2.94
CA ALA A 259 16.57 -13.97 4.13
C ALA A 259 15.81 -14.23 5.44
N SER A 260 14.48 -14.14 5.42
CA SER A 260 13.65 -14.48 6.58
C SER A 260 13.53 -16.00 6.86
N GLN A 261 14.13 -16.86 6.00
CA GLN A 261 14.13 -18.30 6.12
C GLN A 261 15.53 -18.81 6.49
N PRO A 262 15.89 -18.94 7.78
CA PRO A 262 17.27 -19.24 8.22
C PRO A 262 17.86 -20.54 7.66
N ARG A 263 16.99 -21.49 7.29
CA ARG A 263 17.39 -22.78 6.72
C ARG A 263 17.60 -22.75 5.20
N SER A 264 17.33 -21.63 4.54
CA SER A 264 17.51 -21.53 3.10
C SER A 264 18.98 -21.63 2.70
N ALA A 265 19.28 -22.31 1.61
CA ALA A 265 20.64 -22.44 1.09
C ALA A 265 21.24 -21.09 0.72
N SER A 266 20.42 -20.16 0.20
CA SER A 266 20.82 -18.81 -0.14
C SER A 266 21.32 -18.00 1.05
N VAL A 267 20.66 -18.16 2.23
CA VAL A 267 21.08 -17.49 3.47
C VAL A 267 22.40 -18.08 3.96
N ARG A 268 22.52 -19.41 4.00
CA ARG A 268 23.75 -20.09 4.45
C ARG A 268 24.96 -19.77 3.56
N ALA A 269 24.74 -19.66 2.25
CA ALA A 269 25.78 -19.34 1.28
C ALA A 269 25.98 -17.82 1.09
N ASN A 270 25.15 -16.99 1.71
CA ASN A 270 25.05 -15.55 1.44
C ASN A 270 25.01 -15.22 -0.06
N ARG A 271 24.23 -16.00 -0.82
CA ARG A 271 24.17 -15.90 -2.28
C ARG A 271 22.73 -16.03 -2.75
N PHE A 272 22.24 -14.97 -3.42
CA PHE A 272 20.89 -14.88 -3.97
C PHE A 272 20.95 -14.87 -5.49
N ILE A 273 20.92 -16.08 -6.10
CA ILE A 273 21.11 -16.26 -7.54
C ILE A 273 19.94 -15.63 -8.31
N ALA A 274 20.26 -14.89 -9.40
CA ALA A 274 19.30 -14.25 -10.29
C ALA A 274 18.37 -13.23 -9.59
N MET A 275 18.79 -12.66 -8.47
CA MET A 275 18.00 -11.66 -7.73
C MET A 275 18.48 -10.23 -7.95
N ASP A 276 19.60 -10.03 -8.65
CA ASP A 276 20.15 -8.71 -8.98
C ASP A 276 19.76 -8.30 -10.40
N ILE A 277 19.46 -7.02 -10.60
CA ILE A 277 19.12 -6.41 -11.89
C ILE A 277 20.22 -5.37 -12.22
N VAL A 278 21.46 -5.84 -12.34
CA VAL A 278 22.64 -4.95 -12.43
C VAL A 278 23.56 -5.23 -13.61
N ASP A 279 23.58 -6.44 -14.14
CA ASP A 279 24.52 -6.85 -15.18
C ASP A 279 23.80 -7.61 -16.32
N PRO A 280 23.33 -6.89 -17.35
CA PRO A 280 23.40 -5.43 -17.52
C PRO A 280 22.36 -4.68 -16.68
N ALA A 281 22.69 -3.44 -16.26
CA ALA A 281 21.72 -2.53 -15.64
C ALA A 281 20.68 -2.09 -16.68
N ILE A 282 19.43 -1.91 -16.24
CA ILE A 282 18.37 -1.42 -17.12
C ILE A 282 18.45 0.11 -17.21
N ASP A 283 18.49 0.64 -18.44
CA ASP A 283 18.33 2.05 -18.71
C ASP A 283 16.86 2.40 -18.95
N PHE A 284 16.15 2.78 -17.87
CA PHE A 284 14.74 3.14 -17.94
C PHE A 284 14.49 4.41 -18.75
N LEU A 285 15.48 5.31 -18.85
CA LEU A 285 15.37 6.53 -19.64
C LEU A 285 15.39 6.20 -21.13
N ALA A 286 16.33 5.38 -21.55
CA ALA A 286 16.41 4.92 -22.94
C ALA A 286 15.18 4.08 -23.32
N LEU A 287 14.71 3.22 -22.41
CA LEU A 287 13.50 2.42 -22.59
C LEU A 287 12.27 3.32 -22.81
N ALA A 288 12.07 4.33 -21.99
CA ALA A 288 10.96 5.28 -22.13
C ALA A 288 11.07 6.10 -23.42
N ALA A 289 12.27 6.60 -23.73
CA ALA A 289 12.52 7.37 -24.95
C ALA A 289 12.20 6.55 -26.23
N SER A 290 12.55 5.26 -26.26
CA SER A 290 12.23 4.37 -27.39
C SER A 290 10.73 4.19 -27.63
N MET A 291 9.89 4.48 -26.60
CA MET A 291 8.44 4.40 -26.64
C MET A 291 7.75 5.78 -26.71
N GLY A 292 8.52 6.84 -26.95
CA GLY A 292 8.01 8.20 -27.13
C GLY A 292 7.63 8.90 -25.83
N VAL A 293 8.14 8.43 -24.68
CA VAL A 293 7.87 9.00 -23.35
C VAL A 293 9.11 9.73 -22.84
N PRO A 294 9.04 11.04 -22.54
CA PRO A 294 10.13 11.75 -21.92
C PRO A 294 10.41 11.20 -20.52
N ALA A 295 11.69 11.08 -20.17
CA ALA A 295 12.09 10.49 -18.91
C ALA A 295 13.21 11.27 -18.23
N ARG A 296 13.28 11.15 -16.89
CA ARG A 296 14.38 11.69 -16.08
C ARG A 296 14.67 10.78 -14.88
N ARG A 297 15.90 10.83 -14.41
CA ARG A 297 16.33 10.22 -13.16
C ARG A 297 16.45 11.28 -12.07
N VAL A 298 16.02 10.92 -10.86
CA VAL A 298 16.05 11.78 -9.67
C VAL A 298 16.82 11.07 -8.58
N GLU A 299 18.03 11.53 -8.29
CA GLU A 299 18.93 10.86 -7.35
C GLU A 299 18.81 11.40 -5.93
N ARG A 300 18.44 12.68 -5.76
CA ARG A 300 18.34 13.30 -4.44
C ARG A 300 16.91 13.30 -3.94
N ALA A 301 16.72 12.98 -2.66
CA ALA A 301 15.42 12.99 -2.00
C ALA A 301 14.65 14.31 -2.19
N ALA A 302 15.36 15.45 -2.10
CA ALA A 302 14.76 16.79 -2.24
C ALA A 302 14.13 17.06 -3.62
N ASP A 303 14.58 16.36 -4.65
CA ASP A 303 14.12 16.56 -6.03
C ASP A 303 12.95 15.63 -6.40
N ILE A 304 12.61 14.63 -5.57
CA ILE A 304 11.56 13.66 -5.87
C ILE A 304 10.18 14.32 -6.00
N ALA A 305 9.76 15.06 -4.98
CA ALA A 305 8.44 15.67 -5.01
C ALA A 305 8.33 16.73 -6.12
N PRO A 306 9.26 17.67 -6.32
CA PRO A 306 9.21 18.62 -7.45
C PRO A 306 9.16 17.92 -8.80
N ALA A 307 9.86 16.77 -8.95
CA ALA A 307 9.86 16.01 -10.18
C ALA A 307 8.48 15.40 -10.48
N ILE A 308 7.84 14.79 -9.49
CA ILE A 308 6.51 14.18 -9.64
C ILE A 308 5.44 15.26 -9.86
N GLU A 309 5.48 16.35 -9.10
CA GLU A 309 4.57 17.50 -9.27
C GLU A 309 4.64 18.05 -10.69
N ALA A 310 5.86 18.25 -11.22
CA ALA A 310 6.07 18.71 -12.59
C ALA A 310 5.61 17.66 -13.62
N GLY A 311 5.80 16.37 -13.35
CA GLY A 311 5.31 15.28 -14.20
C GLY A 311 3.78 15.28 -14.30
N ILE A 312 3.09 15.38 -13.17
CA ILE A 312 1.62 15.48 -13.11
C ILE A 312 1.13 16.74 -13.83
N ALA A 313 1.75 17.88 -13.56
CA ALA A 313 1.37 19.16 -14.16
C ALA A 313 1.64 19.25 -15.67
N SER A 314 2.51 18.40 -16.22
CA SER A 314 2.83 18.39 -17.65
C SER A 314 1.65 18.02 -18.54
N GLY A 315 0.67 17.28 -18.01
CA GLY A 315 -0.49 16.81 -18.76
C GLY A 315 -0.17 15.81 -19.89
N VAL A 316 1.07 15.31 -19.95
CA VAL A 316 1.52 14.33 -20.93
C VAL A 316 2.19 13.12 -20.25
N PRO A 317 2.28 11.95 -20.92
CA PRO A 317 2.96 10.81 -20.32
C PRO A 317 4.44 11.12 -20.07
N ASN A 318 4.94 10.71 -18.93
CA ASN A 318 6.34 10.92 -18.54
C ASN A 318 6.81 9.82 -17.59
N LEU A 319 8.13 9.58 -17.53
CA LEU A 319 8.72 8.61 -16.64
C LEU A 319 9.74 9.29 -15.70
N ILE A 320 9.69 8.93 -14.43
CA ILE A 320 10.62 9.38 -13.40
C ILE A 320 11.23 8.16 -12.75
N GLU A 321 12.54 7.98 -12.92
CA GLU A 321 13.28 6.94 -12.22
C GLU A 321 13.83 7.48 -10.90
N ILE A 322 13.57 6.75 -9.82
CA ILE A 322 14.05 7.07 -8.47
C ILE A 322 14.92 5.91 -7.98
N PRO A 323 16.25 6.03 -8.05
CA PRO A 323 17.14 5.08 -7.40
C PRO A 323 16.95 5.12 -5.87
N ILE A 324 16.82 3.94 -5.28
CA ILE A 324 16.68 3.79 -3.81
C ILE A 324 17.60 2.72 -3.27
N SER A 325 17.85 2.75 -1.96
CA SER A 325 18.53 1.65 -1.28
C SER A 325 17.69 0.37 -1.28
N ALA A 326 18.35 -0.77 -1.22
CA ALA A 326 17.73 -2.10 -1.14
C ALA A 326 17.32 -2.52 0.28
N THR A 327 17.37 -1.63 1.27
CA THR A 327 17.14 -1.92 2.70
C THR A 327 15.69 -2.10 3.08
#